data_3129b2aeed983c662cc8efbfe775a759
#
_entry.id   3129b2aeed983c662cc8efbfe775a759
#
_cell.length_a   1.000
_cell.length_b   1.000
_cell.length_c   1.000
_cell.angle_alpha   90.00
_cell.angle_beta   90.00
_cell.angle_gamma   90.00
#
_symmetry.space_group_name_H-M   'P 1'
#
loop_
_entity.id
_entity.type
_entity.pdbx_description
1 polymer ?
#
loop_
_entity_poly.entity_id
_entity_poly.type
_entity_poly.pdbx_seq_one_letter_code
_entity_poly.pdbx_strand_id
1 'polypeptide(L)' 'MINYRTYKVDVISSGSTALGEGSTHPRVWGIMKGEFNVSGSLTLEGGGNINLASLDNHQIFPCYPKQLTITAGALLILE' A
#
# COMPACT_ATOMS: atom_id res chain seq x y z
N MET A 1 16.55 3.54 -16.57
CA MET A 1 15.42 2.62 -16.31
C MET A 1 15.43 2.19 -14.86
N ILE A 2 14.30 2.31 -14.21
CA ILE A 2 14.15 1.86 -12.83
C ILE A 2 13.55 0.47 -12.87
N ASN A 3 14.25 -0.49 -12.28
CA ASN A 3 13.73 -1.84 -12.16
C ASN A 3 13.20 -2.04 -10.74
N TYR A 4 11.89 -2.15 -10.62
CA TYR A 4 11.29 -2.47 -9.35
C TYR A 4 11.35 -3.98 -9.15
N ARG A 5 11.92 -4.39 -8.05
CA ARG A 5 11.96 -5.80 -7.68
C ARG A 5 11.21 -5.97 -6.38
N THR A 6 10.25 -6.87 -6.41
CA THR A 6 9.52 -7.21 -5.20
C THR A 6 10.30 -8.27 -4.44
N TYR A 7 10.77 -7.89 -3.28
CA TYR A 7 11.45 -8.80 -2.37
C TYR A 7 10.44 -9.60 -1.55
N LYS A 8 9.35 -8.94 -1.16
CA LYS A 8 8.38 -9.50 -0.25
C LYS A 8 7.01 -8.89 -0.53
N VAL A 9 5.97 -9.70 -0.42
CA VAL A 9 4.59 -9.24 -0.53
C VAL A 9 3.87 -9.57 0.77
N ASP A 10 3.26 -8.56 1.37
CA ASP A 10 2.43 -8.73 2.55
C ASP A 10 0.99 -8.33 2.25
N VAL A 11 0.06 -8.93 2.97
CA VAL A 11 -1.35 -8.62 2.86
C VAL A 11 -1.80 -7.91 4.13
N ILE A 12 -2.37 -6.72 3.96
CA ILE A 12 -2.94 -5.96 5.08
C ILE A 12 -4.44 -5.95 4.91
N SER A 13 -5.16 -6.42 5.92
CA SER A 13 -6.61 -6.63 5.79
C SER A 13 -7.48 -5.73 6.67
N SER A 14 -6.96 -5.10 7.68
CA SER A 14 -7.77 -4.19 8.51
C SER A 14 -6.90 -3.37 9.43
N GLY A 15 -7.46 -2.25 9.89
CA GLY A 15 -6.81 -1.39 10.86
C GLY A 15 -5.78 -0.45 10.26
N SER A 16 -5.03 0.21 11.13
CA SER A 16 -3.97 1.13 10.74
C SER A 16 -2.62 0.45 10.85
N THR A 17 -1.80 0.60 9.82
CA THR A 17 -0.47 0.02 9.79
C THR A 17 0.52 1.10 9.37
N ALA A 18 1.57 1.29 10.16
CA ALA A 18 2.64 2.20 9.79
C ALA A 18 3.53 1.53 8.74
N LEU A 19 3.91 2.30 7.73
CA LEU A 19 4.76 1.83 6.65
C LEU A 19 5.92 2.79 6.48
N GLY A 20 6.94 2.34 5.73
CA GLY A 20 8.08 3.18 5.47
C GLY A 20 9.13 3.11 6.56
N GLU A 21 10.07 4.04 6.53
CA GLU A 21 11.21 4.05 7.41
C GLU A 21 10.79 4.06 8.88
N GLY A 22 11.41 3.19 9.69
CA GLY A 22 11.10 3.08 11.11
C GLY A 22 9.94 2.16 11.43
N SER A 23 9.29 1.58 10.44
CA SER A 23 8.19 0.64 10.63
C SER A 23 8.65 -0.81 10.39
N THR A 24 7.70 -1.75 10.55
CA THR A 24 7.97 -3.14 10.22
C THR A 24 8.00 -3.39 8.72
N HIS A 25 7.61 -2.39 7.93
CA HIS A 25 7.61 -2.48 6.45
C HIS A 25 8.41 -1.30 5.87
N PRO A 26 9.75 -1.28 6.07
CA PRO A 26 10.53 -0.09 5.73
C PRO A 26 10.81 0.11 4.25
N ARG A 27 10.60 -0.91 3.43
CA ARG A 27 11.01 -0.88 2.02
C ARG A 27 9.84 -0.94 1.05
N VAL A 28 8.66 -0.54 1.49
CA VAL A 28 7.49 -0.57 0.61
C VAL A 28 7.69 0.44 -0.52
N TRP A 29 7.61 -0.05 -1.75
CA TRP A 29 7.75 0.78 -2.94
C TRP A 29 6.48 0.80 -3.79
N GLY A 30 5.50 0.01 -3.45
CA GLY A 30 4.27 -0.04 -4.19
C GLY A 30 3.18 -0.81 -3.46
N ILE A 31 1.98 -0.62 -3.93
CA ILE A 31 0.80 -1.32 -3.43
C ILE A 31 0.02 -1.86 -4.61
N MET A 32 -0.78 -2.87 -4.36
CA MET A 32 -1.63 -3.46 -5.39
C MET A 32 -2.96 -3.88 -4.79
N LYS A 33 -4.04 -3.49 -5.45
CA LYS A 33 -5.37 -3.92 -5.09
C LYS A 33 -5.67 -5.23 -5.83
N GLY A 34 -6.11 -6.23 -5.08
CA GLY A 34 -6.50 -7.51 -5.68
C GLY A 34 -7.90 -7.46 -6.28
N GLU A 35 -8.54 -8.62 -6.36
CA GLU A 35 -9.88 -8.72 -6.93
C GLU A 35 -10.96 -8.18 -6.02
N PHE A 36 -10.68 -8.06 -4.73
CA PHE A 36 -11.66 -7.63 -3.76
C PHE A 36 -11.71 -6.11 -3.67
N ASN A 37 -12.90 -5.59 -3.37
CA ASN A 37 -13.02 -4.18 -3.06
C ASN A 37 -12.26 -3.88 -1.79
N VAL A 38 -11.53 -2.78 -1.81
CA VAL A 38 -10.80 -2.31 -0.64
C VAL A 38 -11.24 -0.87 -0.36
N SER A 39 -11.44 -0.56 0.91
CA SER A 39 -11.80 0.78 1.35
C SER A 39 -10.82 1.24 2.41
N GLY A 40 -10.55 2.52 2.42
CA GLY A 40 -9.63 3.11 3.36
C GLY A 40 -8.80 4.20 2.72
N SER A 41 -7.71 4.56 3.37
CA SER A 41 -6.85 5.61 2.89
C SER A 41 -5.38 5.25 3.07
N LEU A 42 -4.56 5.85 2.23
CA LEU A 42 -3.11 5.71 2.29
C LEU A 42 -2.50 7.09 2.38
N THR A 43 -1.64 7.29 3.36
CA THR A 43 -0.88 8.53 3.50
C THR A 43 0.52 8.30 2.95
N LEU A 44 0.98 9.21 2.11
CA LEU A 44 2.31 9.14 1.51
C LEU A 44 3.33 9.90 2.36
N GLU A 45 4.59 9.51 2.26
CA GLU A 45 5.67 10.15 3.03
C GLU A 45 5.80 11.64 2.77
N GLY A 46 5.59 12.04 1.52
CA GLY A 46 5.65 13.44 1.14
C GLY A 46 4.40 14.25 1.47
N GLY A 47 3.42 13.61 2.08
CA GLY A 47 2.12 14.20 2.35
C GLY A 47 1.09 13.79 1.32
N GLY A 48 -0.17 14.03 1.64
CA GLY A 48 -1.26 13.65 0.76
C GLY A 48 -1.83 12.29 1.07
N ASN A 49 -3.08 12.13 0.73
CA ASN A 49 -3.82 10.90 0.97
C ASN A 49 -4.39 10.36 -0.33
N ILE A 50 -4.46 9.04 -0.40
CA ILE A 50 -5.06 8.35 -1.53
C ILE A 50 -6.22 7.53 -1.01
N ASN A 51 -7.36 7.64 -1.69
CA ASN A 51 -8.52 6.80 -1.39
C ASN A 51 -8.29 5.44 -2.05
N LEU A 52 -8.24 4.39 -1.24
CA LEU A 52 -7.94 3.05 -1.75
C LEU A 52 -9.01 2.55 -2.72
N ALA A 53 -10.24 2.99 -2.58
CA ALA A 53 -11.31 2.57 -3.48
C ALA A 53 -11.11 3.07 -4.91
N SER A 54 -10.26 4.06 -5.12
CA SER A 54 -9.99 4.59 -6.45
C SER A 54 -8.90 3.85 -7.21
N LEU A 55 -8.24 2.87 -6.57
CA LEU A 55 -7.19 2.11 -7.23
C LEU A 55 -7.77 1.09 -8.21
N ASP A 56 -7.04 0.84 -9.28
CA ASP A 56 -7.42 -0.17 -10.26
C ASP A 56 -7.05 -1.56 -9.77
N ASN A 57 -7.88 -2.54 -10.11
CA ASN A 57 -7.62 -3.93 -9.74
C ASN A 57 -6.38 -4.46 -10.46
N HIS A 58 -5.56 -5.19 -9.72
CA HIS A 58 -4.38 -5.89 -10.24
C HIS A 58 -3.31 -4.97 -10.83
N GLN A 59 -3.40 -3.66 -10.58
CA GLN A 59 -2.38 -2.73 -11.03
C GLN A 59 -1.52 -2.30 -9.86
N ILE A 60 -0.22 -2.30 -10.08
CA ILE A 60 0.72 -1.82 -9.07
C ILE A 60 0.71 -0.30 -9.07
N PHE A 61 0.54 0.28 -7.90
CA PHE A 61 0.63 1.72 -7.70
C PHE A 61 1.95 2.01 -6.98
N PRO A 62 2.99 2.44 -7.70
CA PRO A 62 4.28 2.75 -7.08
C PRO A 62 4.16 3.97 -6.18
N CYS A 63 4.62 3.83 -4.95
CA CYS A 63 4.55 4.94 -3.99
C CYS A 63 5.43 4.63 -2.79
N TYR A 64 5.68 5.67 -2.01
CA TYR A 64 6.36 5.53 -0.72
C TYR A 64 5.34 5.85 0.38
N PRO A 65 4.63 4.85 0.87
CA PRO A 65 3.59 5.07 1.86
C PRO A 65 4.16 5.31 3.24
N LYS A 66 3.44 6.10 4.02
CA LYS A 66 3.77 6.36 5.42
C LYS A 66 2.83 5.62 6.34
N GLN A 67 1.55 5.62 6.03
CA GLN A 67 0.54 4.94 6.84
C GLN A 67 -0.61 4.46 5.99
N LEU A 68 -1.10 3.28 6.33
CA LEU A 68 -2.21 2.65 5.64
C LEU A 68 -3.32 2.39 6.63
N THR A 69 -4.54 2.81 6.29
CA THR A 69 -5.72 2.51 7.07
C THR A 69 -6.72 1.79 6.18
N ILE A 70 -7.09 0.58 6.58
CA ILE A 70 -8.05 -0.22 5.82
C ILE A 70 -9.31 -0.40 6.65
N THR A 71 -10.44 -0.03 6.07
CA THR A 71 -11.75 -0.17 6.71
C THR A 71 -12.51 -1.38 6.20
N ALA A 72 -12.18 -1.85 5.00
CA ALA A 72 -12.79 -3.05 4.41
C ALA A 72 -11.89 -3.62 3.35
N GLY A 73 -11.88 -4.94 3.19
CA GLY A 73 -11.09 -5.62 2.19
C GLY A 73 -9.64 -5.78 2.60
N ALA A 74 -8.78 -6.01 1.61
CA ALA A 74 -7.36 -6.22 1.84
C ALA A 74 -6.54 -5.58 0.72
N LEU A 75 -5.32 -5.21 1.05
CA LEU A 75 -4.39 -4.60 0.12
C LEU A 75 -3.06 -5.32 0.19
N LEU A 76 -2.44 -5.51 -0.96
CA LEU A 76 -1.09 -6.07 -1.03
C LEU A 76 -0.07 -4.95 -0.97
N ILE A 77 0.93 -5.11 -0.11
CA ILE A 77 2.06 -4.18 -0.08
C ILE A 77 3.29 -4.88 -0.63
N LEU A 78 4.02 -4.17 -1.47
CA LEU A 78 5.18 -4.71 -2.17
C LEU A 78 6.45 -4.10 -1.60
N GLU A 79 7.35 -4.97 -1.16
CA GLU A 79 8.64 -4.55 -0.60
C GLU A 79 9.80 -5.02 -1.45
#